data_89094d42cd38279809668afa0aecb167
#
_entry.id   89094d42cd38279809668afa0aecb167
#
_cell.length_a   1.000
_cell.length_b   1.000
_cell.length_c   1.000
_cell.angle_alpha   90.00
_cell.angle_beta   90.00
_cell.angle_gamma   90.00
#
_symmetry.space_group_name_H-M   'P 1'
#
loop_
_entity.id
_entity.type
_entity.pdbx_description
1 polymer ?
#
loop_
_entity_poly.entity_id
_entity_poly.type
_entity_poly.pdbx_seq_one_letter_code
_entity_poly.pdbx_strand_id
1 'polypeptide(L)'
;MRNLREHLTFDQAKLVVESANEGKDLYMKGIMIQGGVRNANQRVYPVNEIGRAVKTLNDQIQGGYSVLGEVDHPEGLNINLDRVSHMISECWMDDANGYGKLKILPTPMGQLVKTMLESGVKLGVSSRGSGNVSEDGSNTVSDFEIITVDVVAQPSAPGAYPTPIYEHLMNARGGYQAYELAQATKHDNKAQKYLKESLINIINKLQ
;
A
#
# COMPACT_ATOMS: atom_id res chain seq x y z
N MET A 1 6.14 -3.80 -19.59
CA MET A 1 5.64 -3.06 -18.43
C MET A 1 5.75 -3.94 -17.19
N ARG A 2 6.14 -3.38 -16.07
CA ARG A 2 6.22 -4.07 -14.77
C ARG A 2 5.08 -3.59 -13.88
N ASN A 3 4.58 -4.47 -13.01
CA ASN A 3 3.67 -4.06 -11.94
C ASN A 3 4.44 -3.24 -10.91
N LEU A 4 3.96 -2.04 -10.63
CA LEU A 4 4.59 -1.09 -9.72
C LEU A 4 3.66 -0.83 -8.55
N ARG A 5 4.20 -0.91 -7.33
CA ARG A 5 3.49 -0.68 -6.07
C ARG A 5 4.31 0.25 -5.21
N GLU A 6 3.71 1.31 -4.73
CA GLU A 6 4.38 2.32 -3.92
C GLU A 6 3.59 2.58 -2.65
N HIS A 7 4.21 2.25 -1.54
CA HIS A 7 3.61 2.28 -0.22
C HIS A 7 3.95 3.59 0.51
N LEU A 8 2.94 4.26 1.03
CA LEU A 8 3.06 5.43 1.90
C LEU A 8 2.37 5.16 3.22
N THR A 9 3.08 5.38 4.33
CA THR A 9 2.49 5.32 5.66
C THR A 9 1.48 6.45 5.86
N PHE A 10 0.65 6.36 6.90
CA PHE A 10 -0.31 7.40 7.26
C PHE A 10 0.34 8.79 7.32
N ASP A 11 1.49 8.88 8.01
CA ASP A 11 2.20 10.15 8.21
C ASP A 11 2.90 10.64 6.93
N GLN A 12 3.50 9.74 6.12
CA GLN A 12 4.10 10.08 4.84
C GLN A 12 3.07 10.56 3.81
N ALA A 13 1.91 9.92 3.78
CA ALA A 13 0.80 10.31 2.91
C ALA A 13 0.05 11.54 3.43
N LYS A 14 0.38 12.05 4.62
CA LYS A 14 -0.32 13.16 5.28
C LYS A 14 -1.83 12.94 5.30
N LEU A 15 -2.24 11.72 5.66
CA LEU A 15 -3.64 11.33 5.58
C LEU A 15 -4.48 12.06 6.62
N VAL A 16 -5.65 12.49 6.17
CA VAL A 16 -6.70 13.08 6.99
C VAL A 16 -7.95 12.23 6.83
N VAL A 17 -8.62 11.93 7.93
CA VAL A 17 -9.91 11.24 7.93
C VAL A 17 -11.02 12.29 8.04
N GLU A 18 -11.88 12.35 7.05
CA GLU A 18 -13.00 13.27 6.97
C GLU A 18 -14.32 12.51 7.05
N SER A 19 -15.27 13.06 7.80
CA SER A 19 -16.64 12.54 7.88
C SER A 19 -17.61 13.52 7.23
N ALA A 20 -18.55 13.01 6.46
CA ALA A 20 -19.60 13.78 5.81
C ALA A 20 -20.98 13.10 5.99
N ASN A 21 -22.05 13.80 5.60
CA ASN A 21 -23.42 13.28 5.70
C ASN A 21 -23.79 12.77 7.11
N GLU A 22 -23.51 13.57 8.13
CA GLU A 22 -23.80 13.24 9.54
C GLU A 22 -23.06 11.93 9.99
N GLY A 23 -21.84 11.71 9.48
CA GLY A 23 -21.04 10.53 9.81
C GLY A 23 -21.33 9.28 8.97
N LYS A 24 -22.25 9.36 7.99
CA LYS A 24 -22.56 8.23 7.11
C LYS A 24 -21.46 7.94 6.11
N ASP A 25 -20.79 8.98 5.59
CA ASP A 25 -19.70 8.87 4.63
C ASP A 25 -18.36 9.15 5.33
N LEU A 26 -17.41 8.25 5.19
CA LEU A 26 -16.05 8.38 5.69
C LEU A 26 -15.08 8.44 4.53
N TYR A 27 -14.09 9.33 4.62
CA TYR A 27 -13.08 9.54 3.59
C TYR A 27 -11.68 9.51 4.21
N MET A 28 -10.72 9.02 3.44
CA MET A 28 -9.28 9.25 3.66
C MET A 28 -8.77 10.16 2.54
N LYS A 29 -8.06 11.23 2.88
CA LYS A 29 -7.52 12.19 1.93
C LYS A 29 -6.04 12.42 2.19
N GLY A 30 -5.22 12.37 1.18
CA GLY A 30 -3.79 12.60 1.29
C GLY A 30 -3.00 12.28 0.04
N ILE A 31 -1.69 12.20 0.17
CA ILE A 31 -0.78 11.87 -0.92
C ILE A 31 -0.96 10.39 -1.28
N MET A 32 -1.23 10.10 -2.54
CA MET A 32 -1.29 8.74 -3.09
C MET A 32 0.06 8.31 -3.67
N ILE A 33 0.81 9.25 -4.25
CA ILE A 33 2.11 9.00 -4.85
C ILE A 33 2.99 10.25 -4.78
N GLN A 34 4.29 10.06 -4.52
CA GLN A 34 5.27 11.14 -4.42
C GLN A 34 6.14 11.22 -5.68
N GLY A 35 6.32 12.42 -6.20
CA GLY A 35 7.14 12.71 -7.36
C GLY A 35 8.50 13.29 -7.04
N GLY A 36 9.47 13.06 -7.93
CA GLY A 36 10.81 13.64 -7.86
C GLY A 36 11.70 13.11 -6.73
N VAL A 37 11.18 12.22 -5.88
CA VAL A 37 11.95 11.63 -4.76
C VAL A 37 12.17 10.14 -4.98
N ARG A 38 13.31 9.64 -4.46
CA ARG A 38 13.58 8.21 -4.46
C ARG A 38 12.79 7.54 -3.35
N ASN A 39 11.90 6.63 -3.71
CA ASN A 39 11.03 5.95 -2.76
C ASN A 39 11.70 4.71 -2.11
N ALA A 40 10.95 4.00 -1.26
CA ALA A 40 11.44 2.80 -0.57
C ALA A 40 11.86 1.67 -1.52
N ASN A 41 11.23 1.57 -2.70
CA ASN A 41 11.58 0.61 -3.75
C ASN A 41 12.73 1.10 -4.65
N GLN A 42 13.42 2.16 -4.24
CA GLN A 42 14.54 2.79 -4.98
C GLN A 42 14.14 3.35 -6.37
N ARG A 43 12.84 3.58 -6.60
CA ARG A 43 12.31 4.15 -7.83
C ARG A 43 12.14 5.66 -7.72
N VAL A 44 12.31 6.36 -8.84
CA VAL A 44 12.04 7.79 -8.97
C VAL A 44 10.93 7.97 -10.00
N TYR A 45 9.85 8.61 -9.60
CA TYR A 45 8.75 8.98 -10.48
C TYR A 45 8.90 10.43 -10.89
N PRO A 46 9.20 10.73 -12.17
CA PRO A 46 9.22 12.11 -12.64
C PRO A 46 7.85 12.78 -12.43
N VAL A 47 7.85 14.06 -12.05
CA VAL A 47 6.63 14.81 -11.73
C VAL A 47 5.66 14.85 -12.92
N ASN A 48 6.19 14.98 -14.15
CA ASN A 48 5.39 14.94 -15.37
C ASN A 48 4.71 13.57 -15.59
N GLU A 49 5.36 12.46 -15.23
CA GLU A 49 4.77 11.12 -15.33
C GLU A 49 3.60 10.98 -14.34
N ILE A 50 3.79 11.42 -13.09
CA ILE A 50 2.71 11.45 -12.10
C ILE A 50 1.57 12.35 -12.55
N GLY A 51 1.90 13.55 -13.04
CA GLY A 51 0.89 14.50 -13.52
C GLY A 51 0.02 13.92 -14.62
N ARG A 52 0.63 13.21 -15.57
CA ARG A 52 -0.10 12.51 -16.64
C ARG A 52 -0.99 11.37 -16.06
N ALA A 53 -0.44 10.53 -15.19
CA ALA A 53 -1.17 9.41 -14.60
C ALA A 53 -2.36 9.88 -13.75
N VAL A 54 -2.17 10.89 -12.91
CA VAL A 54 -3.23 11.50 -12.08
C VAL A 54 -4.30 12.13 -12.95
N LYS A 55 -3.91 12.86 -14.01
CA LYS A 55 -4.86 13.45 -14.96
C LYS A 55 -5.71 12.37 -15.62
N THR A 56 -5.09 11.32 -16.15
CA THR A 56 -5.79 10.20 -16.80
C THR A 56 -6.78 9.54 -15.84
N LEU A 57 -6.35 9.26 -14.60
CA LEU A 57 -7.21 8.67 -13.58
C LEU A 57 -8.40 9.59 -13.24
N ASN A 58 -8.15 10.90 -13.09
CA ASN A 58 -9.21 11.86 -12.80
C ASN A 58 -10.19 11.99 -13.96
N ASP A 59 -9.71 12.02 -15.20
CA ASP A 59 -10.56 12.05 -16.41
C ASP A 59 -11.48 10.80 -16.47
N GLN A 60 -10.99 9.63 -16.08
CA GLN A 60 -11.80 8.41 -15.98
C GLN A 60 -12.88 8.54 -14.89
N ILE A 61 -12.53 9.05 -13.71
CA ILE A 61 -13.47 9.29 -12.60
C ILE A 61 -14.56 10.28 -13.04
N GLN A 62 -14.19 11.39 -13.66
CA GLN A 62 -15.14 12.39 -14.17
C GLN A 62 -16.02 11.83 -15.29
N GLY A 63 -15.49 10.90 -16.07
CA GLY A 63 -16.24 10.15 -17.08
C GLY A 63 -17.20 9.10 -16.52
N GLY A 64 -17.30 8.96 -15.18
CA GLY A 64 -18.22 8.03 -14.50
C GLY A 64 -17.63 6.66 -14.23
N TYR A 65 -16.33 6.45 -14.45
CA TYR A 65 -15.68 5.19 -14.10
C TYR A 65 -15.43 5.11 -12.58
N SER A 66 -15.80 4.00 -11.97
CA SER A 66 -15.57 3.75 -10.54
C SER A 66 -14.21 3.10 -10.31
N VAL A 67 -13.24 3.87 -9.83
CA VAL A 67 -11.92 3.35 -9.48
C VAL A 67 -11.99 2.77 -8.06
N LEU A 68 -12.07 1.44 -7.98
CA LEU A 68 -12.17 0.71 -6.72
C LEU A 68 -10.79 0.40 -6.15
N GLY A 69 -10.65 0.46 -4.83
CA GLY A 69 -9.44 0.07 -4.11
C GLY A 69 -9.71 -1.00 -3.06
N GLU A 70 -8.67 -1.77 -2.76
CA GLU A 70 -8.75 -2.93 -1.90
C GLU A 70 -8.09 -2.68 -0.54
N VAL A 71 -8.38 -3.55 0.43
CA VAL A 71 -7.57 -3.69 1.65
C VAL A 71 -6.43 -4.64 1.37
N ASP A 72 -5.25 -4.31 1.94
CA ASP A 72 -4.03 -5.08 1.78
C ASP A 72 -3.44 -4.94 0.35
N HIS A 73 -2.40 -5.68 0.04
CA HIS A 73 -1.58 -5.45 -1.15
C HIS A 73 -1.57 -6.67 -2.08
N PRO A 74 -2.58 -6.83 -2.97
CA PRO A 74 -2.59 -7.94 -3.91
C PRO A 74 -1.43 -7.84 -4.92
N GLU A 75 -0.93 -8.99 -5.38
CA GLU A 75 0.16 -9.04 -6.35
C GLU A 75 -0.28 -8.63 -7.77
N GLY A 76 -1.55 -8.86 -8.10
CA GLY A 76 -2.11 -8.59 -9.42
C GLY A 76 -2.62 -7.17 -9.59
N LEU A 77 -2.84 -6.77 -10.85
CA LEU A 77 -3.48 -5.49 -11.19
C LEU A 77 -5.01 -5.57 -11.22
N ASN A 78 -5.57 -6.79 -11.26
CA ASN A 78 -7.02 -6.99 -11.24
C ASN A 78 -7.59 -6.71 -9.85
N ILE A 79 -8.75 -6.05 -9.81
CA ILE A 79 -9.48 -5.78 -8.57
C ILE A 79 -10.29 -7.01 -8.17
N ASN A 80 -10.10 -7.49 -6.94
CA ASN A 80 -10.93 -8.52 -6.34
C ASN A 80 -12.05 -7.86 -5.53
N LEU A 81 -13.30 -8.04 -5.98
CA LEU A 81 -14.47 -7.41 -5.36
C LEU A 81 -14.68 -7.81 -3.88
N ASP A 82 -14.24 -9.00 -3.48
CA ASP A 82 -14.32 -9.47 -2.08
C ASP A 82 -13.41 -8.65 -1.14
N ARG A 83 -12.42 -7.94 -1.71
CA ARG A 83 -11.44 -7.14 -0.95
C ARG A 83 -11.66 -5.64 -1.06
N VAL A 84 -12.64 -5.22 -1.85
CA VAL A 84 -12.93 -3.80 -2.05
C VAL A 84 -13.38 -3.15 -0.74
N SER A 85 -12.68 -2.09 -0.35
CA SER A 85 -12.97 -1.31 0.86
C SER A 85 -13.36 0.13 0.55
N HIS A 86 -12.98 0.66 -0.59
CA HIS A 86 -13.16 2.07 -0.93
C HIS A 86 -13.18 2.30 -2.44
N MET A 87 -13.51 3.51 -2.83
CA MET A 87 -13.33 4.03 -4.18
C MET A 87 -12.58 5.35 -4.16
N ILE A 88 -11.81 5.63 -5.19
CA ILE A 88 -11.20 6.94 -5.37
C ILE A 88 -12.27 7.87 -5.93
N SER A 89 -12.66 8.89 -5.16
CA SER A 89 -13.69 9.85 -5.57
C SER A 89 -13.11 11.04 -6.33
N GLU A 90 -11.88 11.43 -6.00
CA GLU A 90 -11.16 12.56 -6.60
C GLU A 90 -9.66 12.30 -6.57
N CYS A 91 -8.94 12.80 -7.57
CA CYS A 91 -7.49 12.90 -7.52
C CYS A 91 -7.01 14.18 -8.22
N TRP A 92 -5.89 14.71 -7.75
CA TRP A 92 -5.32 15.97 -8.29
C TRP A 92 -3.82 16.02 -8.01
N MET A 93 -3.13 16.92 -8.71
CA MET A 93 -1.73 17.26 -8.39
C MET A 93 -1.70 18.41 -7.40
N ASP A 94 -0.80 18.32 -6.42
CA ASP A 94 -0.41 19.44 -5.58
C ASP A 94 1.12 19.41 -5.48
N ASP A 95 1.75 20.44 -6.01
CA ASP A 95 3.19 20.53 -6.22
C ASP A 95 3.72 19.30 -7.00
N ALA A 96 4.65 18.54 -6.43
CA ALA A 96 5.24 17.36 -7.05
C ALA A 96 4.45 16.06 -6.78
N ASN A 97 3.39 16.10 -5.97
CA ASN A 97 2.71 14.92 -5.48
C ASN A 97 1.31 14.75 -6.05
N GLY A 98 0.93 13.51 -6.31
CA GLY A 98 -0.44 13.13 -6.61
C GLY A 98 -1.22 12.89 -5.32
N TYR A 99 -2.30 13.63 -5.14
CA TYR A 99 -3.24 13.52 -4.02
C TYR A 99 -4.52 12.80 -4.45
N GLY A 100 -5.20 12.20 -3.49
CA GLY A 100 -6.51 11.61 -3.70
C GLY A 100 -7.39 11.65 -2.49
N LYS A 101 -8.68 11.47 -2.76
CA LYS A 101 -9.75 11.31 -1.78
C LYS A 101 -10.41 9.95 -1.98
N LEU A 102 -10.31 9.10 -0.96
CA LEU A 102 -10.78 7.72 -0.93
C LEU A 102 -12.08 7.68 -0.13
N LYS A 103 -13.21 7.37 -0.77
CA LYS A 103 -14.49 7.16 -0.09
C LYS A 103 -14.55 5.72 0.42
N ILE A 104 -14.66 5.53 1.72
CA ILE A 104 -14.84 4.20 2.33
C ILE A 104 -16.26 3.69 2.01
N LEU A 105 -16.34 2.50 1.43
CA LEU A 105 -17.60 1.90 1.01
C LEU A 105 -18.17 0.98 2.11
N PRO A 106 -19.51 0.77 2.17
CA PRO A 106 -20.14 -0.12 3.14
C PRO A 106 -19.99 -1.61 2.76
N THR A 107 -18.84 -1.99 2.20
CA THR A 107 -18.49 -3.40 1.96
C THR A 107 -17.92 -4.03 3.24
N PRO A 108 -17.82 -5.38 3.35
CA PRO A 108 -17.19 -6.00 4.52
C PRO A 108 -15.81 -5.46 4.84
N MET A 109 -14.96 -5.27 3.82
CA MET A 109 -13.62 -4.72 4.02
C MET A 109 -13.65 -3.21 4.30
N GLY A 110 -14.60 -2.47 3.74
CA GLY A 110 -14.78 -1.06 4.08
C GLY A 110 -15.26 -0.86 5.52
N GLN A 111 -16.12 -1.72 6.05
CA GLN A 111 -16.51 -1.69 7.46
C GLN A 111 -15.30 -1.99 8.37
N LEU A 112 -14.45 -2.93 7.99
CA LEU A 112 -13.20 -3.21 8.70
C LEU A 112 -12.30 -1.97 8.75
N VAL A 113 -12.05 -1.34 7.59
CA VAL A 113 -11.25 -0.10 7.50
C VAL A 113 -11.88 1.01 8.35
N LYS A 114 -13.19 1.23 8.24
CA LYS A 114 -13.93 2.21 9.05
C LYS A 114 -13.73 1.98 10.54
N THR A 115 -13.93 0.76 11.01
CA THR A 115 -13.76 0.40 12.43
C THR A 115 -12.34 0.67 12.91
N MET A 116 -11.32 0.34 12.10
CA MET A 116 -9.92 0.63 12.43
C MET A 116 -9.67 2.13 12.55
N LEU A 117 -10.11 2.92 11.57
CA LEU A 117 -9.91 4.38 11.57
C LEU A 117 -10.62 5.05 12.74
N GLU A 118 -11.86 4.67 13.04
CA GLU A 118 -12.64 5.18 14.18
C GLU A 118 -12.04 4.77 15.53
N SER A 119 -11.32 3.65 15.57
CA SER A 119 -10.57 3.18 16.74
C SER A 119 -9.18 3.83 16.85
N GLY A 120 -8.82 4.76 15.96
CA GLY A 120 -7.54 5.47 15.97
C GLY A 120 -6.38 4.68 15.34
N VAL A 121 -6.65 3.59 14.63
CA VAL A 121 -5.61 2.87 13.89
C VAL A 121 -5.15 3.72 12.70
N LYS A 122 -3.84 3.92 12.58
CA LYS A 122 -3.23 4.60 11.45
C LYS A 122 -3.02 3.62 10.30
N LEU A 123 -3.79 3.77 9.24
CA LEU A 123 -3.63 3.01 8.00
C LEU A 123 -2.86 3.86 6.98
N GLY A 124 -2.07 3.21 6.14
CA GLY A 124 -1.38 3.83 5.03
C GLY A 124 -2.11 3.61 3.70
N VAL A 125 -1.49 4.07 2.64
CA VAL A 125 -1.96 3.84 1.27
C VAL A 125 -0.82 3.33 0.40
N SER A 126 -1.18 2.59 -0.65
CA SER A 126 -0.24 2.09 -1.64
C SER A 126 -0.80 2.24 -3.03
N SER A 127 -0.15 3.05 -3.88
CA SER A 127 -0.52 3.12 -5.29
C SER A 127 -0.10 1.84 -6.01
N ARG A 128 -0.99 1.32 -6.82
CA ARG A 128 -0.81 0.14 -7.67
C ARG A 128 -0.98 0.55 -9.13
N GLY A 129 -0.02 0.20 -9.95
CA GLY A 129 0.00 0.60 -11.34
C GLY A 129 0.93 -0.22 -12.21
N SER A 130 1.11 0.24 -13.43
CA SER A 130 2.05 -0.32 -14.39
C SER A 130 2.97 0.76 -14.97
N GLY A 131 4.15 0.37 -15.42
CA GLY A 131 5.12 1.28 -16.02
C GLY A 131 6.42 0.57 -16.39
N ASN A 132 7.33 1.31 -16.98
CA ASN A 132 8.68 0.88 -17.28
C ASN A 132 9.64 1.46 -16.24
N VAL A 133 10.69 0.73 -15.90
CA VAL A 133 11.76 1.19 -15.00
C VAL A 133 13.06 1.13 -15.78
N SER A 134 13.82 2.23 -15.79
CA SER A 134 15.11 2.30 -16.48
C SER A 134 16.11 1.31 -15.87
N GLU A 135 16.93 0.73 -16.73
CA GLU A 135 17.97 -0.26 -16.34
C GLU A 135 19.37 0.37 -16.21
N ASP A 136 19.46 1.69 -16.31
CA ASP A 136 20.71 2.47 -16.21
C ASP A 136 21.17 2.75 -14.77
N GLY A 137 20.49 2.15 -13.78
CA GLY A 137 20.77 2.37 -12.36
C GLY A 137 20.06 3.59 -11.77
N SER A 138 19.40 4.43 -12.58
CA SER A 138 18.61 5.55 -12.09
C SER A 138 17.30 5.08 -11.47
N ASN A 139 16.76 3.93 -11.91
CA ASN A 139 15.45 3.39 -11.56
C ASN A 139 14.31 4.40 -11.79
N THR A 140 14.46 5.20 -12.86
CA THR A 140 13.45 6.19 -13.25
C THR A 140 12.27 5.50 -13.90
N VAL A 141 11.07 5.86 -13.48
CA VAL A 141 9.82 5.30 -14.02
C VAL A 141 9.35 6.11 -15.21
N SER A 142 8.90 5.42 -16.27
CA SER A 142 8.26 6.00 -17.45
C SER A 142 7.01 5.22 -17.84
N ASP A 143 6.16 5.83 -18.67
CA ASP A 143 4.88 5.26 -19.11
C ASP A 143 4.02 4.78 -17.95
N PHE A 144 4.02 5.56 -16.87
CA PHE A 144 3.34 5.19 -15.64
C PHE A 144 1.82 5.37 -15.74
N GLU A 145 1.09 4.34 -15.36
CA GLU A 145 -0.37 4.35 -15.23
C GLU A 145 -0.76 3.91 -13.83
N ILE A 146 -1.60 4.70 -13.15
CA ILE A 146 -2.21 4.33 -11.87
C ILE A 146 -3.46 3.51 -12.15
N ILE A 147 -3.50 2.28 -11.66
CA ILE A 147 -4.69 1.42 -11.74
C ILE A 147 -5.61 1.68 -10.56
N THR A 148 -5.04 1.75 -9.36
CA THR A 148 -5.76 2.06 -8.13
C THR A 148 -4.80 2.48 -7.01
N VAL A 149 -5.38 2.80 -5.86
CA VAL A 149 -4.68 3.00 -4.60
C VAL A 149 -5.35 2.11 -3.56
N ASP A 150 -4.57 1.29 -2.87
CA ASP A 150 -5.05 0.36 -1.85
C ASP A 150 -4.85 0.94 -0.44
N VAL A 151 -5.70 0.54 0.51
CA VAL A 151 -5.51 0.83 1.93
C VAL A 151 -4.71 -0.30 2.57
N VAL A 152 -3.63 0.04 3.24
CA VAL A 152 -2.67 -0.92 3.78
C VAL A 152 -2.38 -0.65 5.26
N ALA A 153 -2.02 -1.71 5.99
CA ALA A 153 -1.56 -1.57 7.36
C ALA A 153 -0.24 -0.79 7.38
N GLN A 154 -0.11 0.11 8.35
CA GLN A 154 1.14 0.82 8.56
C GLN A 154 2.18 -0.17 9.11
N PRO A 155 3.38 -0.27 8.49
CA PRO A 155 4.43 -1.11 9.05
C PRO A 155 4.80 -0.61 10.45
N SER A 156 4.85 -1.55 11.40
CA SER A 156 4.98 -1.28 12.84
C SER A 156 6.34 -0.75 13.31
N ALA A 157 7.30 -0.51 12.39
CA ALA A 157 8.59 0.07 12.73
C ALA A 157 9.05 1.09 11.68
N PRO A 158 9.38 2.34 12.07
CA PRO A 158 10.11 3.26 11.22
C PRO A 158 11.46 2.62 10.85
N GLY A 159 11.71 2.43 9.57
CA GLY A 159 12.93 1.76 9.07
C GLY A 159 12.83 0.25 8.85
N ALA A 160 11.72 -0.40 9.18
CA ALA A 160 11.44 -1.78 8.81
C ALA A 160 10.88 -1.87 7.39
N TYR A 161 11.42 -1.10 6.45
CA TYR A 161 11.20 -1.35 5.04
C TYR A 161 12.20 -2.40 4.59
N PRO A 162 11.69 -3.53 4.16
CA PRO A 162 12.56 -4.57 3.66
C PRO A 162 13.27 -4.05 2.41
N THR A 163 14.53 -4.36 2.33
CA THR A 163 15.20 -4.50 1.04
C THR A 163 14.32 -5.34 0.09
N PRO A 164 14.49 -5.25 -1.24
CA PRO A 164 13.70 -6.02 -2.23
C PRO A 164 13.57 -7.53 -1.93
N ILE A 165 14.52 -8.09 -1.15
CA ILE A 165 14.50 -9.47 -0.65
C ILE A 165 13.31 -9.73 0.29
N TYR A 166 12.94 -8.76 1.12
CA TYR A 166 11.82 -8.89 2.05
C TYR A 166 10.46 -8.76 1.35
N GLU A 167 10.33 -7.93 0.33
CA GLU A 167 9.10 -7.83 -0.44
C GLU A 167 8.77 -9.18 -1.09
N HIS A 168 9.79 -9.88 -1.61
CA HIS A 168 9.63 -11.24 -2.14
C HIS A 168 9.27 -12.25 -1.06
N LEU A 169 9.86 -12.17 0.14
CA LEU A 169 9.54 -13.04 1.28
C LEU A 169 8.16 -12.77 1.88
N MET A 170 7.74 -11.51 1.95
CA MET A 170 6.39 -11.14 2.43
C MET A 170 5.30 -11.60 1.45
N ASN A 171 5.60 -11.61 0.16
CA ASN A 171 4.70 -12.08 -0.88
C ASN A 171 4.74 -13.61 -1.06
N ALA A 172 5.75 -14.30 -0.52
CA ALA A 172 5.78 -15.76 -0.49
C ALA A 172 4.74 -16.32 0.50
N ARG A 173 4.10 -17.43 0.14
CA ARG A 173 3.09 -18.10 0.97
C ARG A 173 3.66 -18.40 2.37
N GLY A 174 3.14 -17.74 3.41
CA GLY A 174 3.63 -17.81 4.79
C GLY A 174 4.67 -16.76 5.18
N GLY A 175 5.11 -15.87 4.27
CA GLY A 175 6.10 -14.85 4.56
C GLY A 175 5.66 -13.85 5.63
N TYR A 176 4.37 -13.50 5.65
CA TYR A 176 3.79 -12.64 6.69
C TYR A 176 3.87 -13.27 8.08
N GLN A 177 3.56 -14.56 8.20
CA GLN A 177 3.66 -15.29 9.47
C GLN A 177 5.12 -15.40 9.95
N ALA A 178 6.06 -15.58 9.02
CA ALA A 178 7.50 -15.60 9.34
C ALA A 178 7.99 -14.23 9.84
N TYR A 179 7.49 -13.14 9.26
CA TYR A 179 7.80 -11.78 9.70
C TYR A 179 7.22 -11.46 11.09
N GLU A 180 5.96 -11.79 11.36
CA GLU A 180 5.34 -11.62 12.68
C GLU A 180 6.09 -12.42 13.75
N LEU A 181 6.46 -13.68 13.45
CA LEU A 181 7.25 -14.50 14.35
C LEU A 181 8.64 -13.89 14.60
N ALA A 182 9.31 -13.38 13.56
CA ALA A 182 10.60 -12.71 13.69
C ALA A 182 10.53 -11.43 14.55
N GLN A 183 9.44 -10.68 14.47
CA GLN A 183 9.22 -9.50 15.35
C GLN A 183 8.89 -9.93 16.79
N ALA A 184 8.04 -10.91 16.96
CA ALA A 184 7.71 -11.45 18.29
C ALA A 184 8.97 -11.99 19.01
N THR A 185 9.89 -12.62 18.28
CA THR A 185 11.13 -13.16 18.86
C THR A 185 12.10 -12.09 19.37
N LYS A 186 11.96 -10.83 18.97
CA LYS A 186 12.81 -9.74 19.51
C LYS A 186 12.45 -9.36 20.95
N HIS A 187 11.21 -9.57 21.36
CA HIS A 187 10.67 -9.02 22.61
C HIS A 187 9.94 -10.05 23.49
N ASP A 188 9.72 -11.29 23.01
CA ASP A 188 9.02 -12.34 23.73
C ASP A 188 9.86 -13.61 23.88
N ASN A 189 10.21 -13.95 25.13
CA ASN A 189 10.98 -15.13 25.47
C ASN A 189 10.27 -16.46 25.08
N LYS A 190 8.93 -16.48 25.03
CA LYS A 190 8.16 -17.67 24.59
C LYS A 190 8.28 -17.86 23.08
N ALA A 191 8.22 -16.77 22.31
CA ALA A 191 8.41 -16.81 20.86
C ALA A 191 9.85 -17.24 20.51
N GLN A 192 10.86 -16.79 21.27
CA GLN A 192 12.25 -17.21 21.12
C GLN A 192 12.41 -18.73 21.37
N LYS A 193 11.80 -19.24 22.44
CA LYS A 193 11.82 -20.66 22.77
C LYS A 193 11.17 -21.50 21.68
N TYR A 194 9.98 -21.09 21.21
CA TYR A 194 9.26 -21.76 20.12
C TYR A 194 10.08 -21.81 18.82
N LEU A 195 10.70 -20.69 18.42
CA LEU A 195 11.55 -20.65 17.24
C LEU A 195 12.76 -21.58 17.36
N LYS A 196 13.42 -21.59 18.54
CA LYS A 196 14.55 -22.47 18.82
C LYS A 196 14.18 -23.96 18.72
N GLU A 197 13.05 -24.35 19.31
CA GLU A 197 12.54 -25.73 19.26
C GLU A 197 12.16 -26.14 17.83
N SER A 198 11.54 -25.25 17.07
CA SER A 198 11.19 -25.47 15.66
C SER A 198 12.42 -25.64 14.76
N LEU A 199 13.46 -24.83 14.97
CA LEU A 199 14.73 -24.97 14.25
C LEU A 199 15.44 -26.28 14.58
N ILE A 200 15.49 -26.69 15.86
CA ILE A 200 16.07 -27.97 16.28
C ILE A 200 15.32 -29.14 15.62
N ASN A 201 13.98 -29.09 15.58
CA ASN A 201 13.18 -30.13 14.94
C ASN A 201 13.41 -30.22 13.43
N ILE A 202 13.66 -29.09 12.74
CA ILE A 202 14.00 -29.09 11.32
C ILE A 202 15.40 -29.72 11.12
N ILE A 203 16.38 -29.31 11.92
CA ILE A 203 17.74 -29.86 11.83
C ILE A 203 17.73 -31.37 12.05
N ASN A 204 16.99 -31.87 13.06
CA ASN A 204 16.89 -33.30 13.35
C ASN A 204 16.16 -34.10 12.25
N LYS A 205 15.35 -33.44 11.39
CA LYS A 205 14.70 -34.11 10.26
C LYS A 205 15.56 -34.12 9.00
N LEU A 206 16.63 -33.34 8.97
CA LEU A 206 17.59 -33.27 7.86
C LEU A 206 18.81 -34.18 8.05
N GLN A 207 18.97 -34.76 9.22
CA GLN A 207 19.93 -35.83 9.55
C GLN A 207 19.30 -37.22 9.38
#